data_b9c217de766b82753e9710a5296f73dd
#
_entry.id   b9c217de766b82753e9710a5296f73dd
#
_cell.length_a   1.000
_cell.length_b   1.000
_cell.length_c   1.000
_cell.angle_alpha   90.00
_cell.angle_beta   90.00
_cell.angle_gamma   90.00
#
_symmetry.space_group_name_H-M   'P 1'
#
loop_
_entity.id
_entity.type
_entity.pdbx_description
1 polymer ?
#
loop_
_entity_poly.entity_id
_entity_poly.type
_entity_poly.pdbx_seq_one_letter_code
_entity_poly.pdbx_strand_id
1 'polypeptide(L)'
;ASCLPDDIESVIANSKLSEDFNIASTHMLLVDSNLPSSDVRRMIDEMEDVDGVKYVLGLESVVGSRVPEEMIPDSVKEILESDRWELLLINSEYHPASDNVNAQVASLNAILKKYDPSGMLIGEAPCMKDMIETTDHDFQVVNAVSILAVFVIILLVEKSLSLPFILIAVIELAIFINLGLPHYMGQ
;
A
#
# COMPACT_ATOMS: atom_id res chain seq x y z
N ALA A 1 -14.87 -1.50 -5.38
CA ALA A 1 -16.23 -1.68 -4.84
C ALA A 1 -16.09 -2.41 -3.50
N SER A 2 -16.57 -1.78 -2.42
CA SER A 2 -16.61 -2.38 -1.09
C SER A 2 -17.48 -3.64 -1.13
N CYS A 3 -16.95 -4.78 -0.70
CA CYS A 3 -17.72 -6.01 -0.53
C CYS A 3 -18.54 -6.01 0.77
N LEU A 4 -18.51 -4.91 1.53
CA LEU A 4 -19.20 -4.76 2.81
C LEU A 4 -20.56 -4.07 2.58
N PRO A 5 -21.61 -4.48 3.32
CA PRO A 5 -22.89 -3.80 3.29
C PRO A 5 -22.77 -2.34 3.75
N ASP A 6 -23.54 -1.44 3.13
CA ASP A 6 -23.48 0.01 3.38
C ASP A 6 -24.07 0.43 4.74
N ASP A 7 -24.74 -0.48 5.45
CA ASP A 7 -25.37 -0.26 6.76
C ASP A 7 -24.42 -0.51 7.95
N ILE A 8 -23.20 -0.92 7.71
CA ILE A 8 -22.20 -1.14 8.76
C ILE A 8 -21.68 0.21 9.27
N GLU A 9 -21.66 0.39 10.60
CA GLU A 9 -21.23 1.64 11.25
C GLU A 9 -19.85 2.11 10.81
N SER A 10 -18.89 1.21 10.57
CA SER A 10 -17.55 1.55 10.07
C SER A 10 -17.57 2.07 8.63
N VAL A 11 -18.46 1.54 7.78
CA VAL A 11 -18.64 2.02 6.39
C VAL A 11 -19.26 3.41 6.41
N ILE A 12 -20.29 3.62 7.23
CA ILE A 12 -20.93 4.92 7.43
C ILE A 12 -19.92 5.95 7.97
N ALA A 13 -19.09 5.58 8.93
CA ALA A 13 -18.05 6.45 9.49
C ALA A 13 -17.00 6.84 8.43
N ASN A 14 -16.53 5.88 7.63
CA ASN A 14 -15.61 6.14 6.52
C ASN A 14 -16.22 7.05 5.44
N SER A 15 -17.49 6.85 5.10
CA SER A 15 -18.18 7.74 4.16
C SER A 15 -18.23 9.18 4.67
N LYS A 16 -18.52 9.37 5.96
CA LYS A 16 -18.52 10.71 6.58
C LYS A 16 -17.13 11.34 6.60
N LEU A 17 -16.07 10.57 6.89
CA LEU A 17 -14.69 11.06 6.81
C LEU A 17 -14.35 11.52 5.40
N SER A 18 -14.77 10.76 4.40
CA SER A 18 -14.54 11.12 3.00
C SER A 18 -15.37 12.33 2.55
N GLU A 19 -16.65 12.39 2.92
CA GLU A 19 -17.57 13.45 2.48
C GLU A 19 -17.32 14.78 3.20
N ASP A 20 -17.15 14.74 4.53
CA ASP A 20 -17.06 15.95 5.37
C ASP A 20 -15.63 16.48 5.47
N PHE A 21 -14.61 15.60 5.45
CA PHE A 21 -13.21 15.98 5.65
C PHE A 21 -12.33 15.75 4.42
N ASN A 22 -12.87 15.11 3.38
CA ASN A 22 -12.12 14.70 2.18
C ASN A 22 -10.88 13.84 2.51
N ILE A 23 -11.04 12.94 3.48
CA ILE A 23 -10.02 11.96 3.89
C ILE A 23 -10.57 10.58 3.58
N ALA A 24 -9.93 9.88 2.65
CA ALA A 24 -10.31 8.51 2.27
C ALA A 24 -9.38 7.45 2.88
N SER A 25 -8.14 7.83 3.17
CA SER A 25 -7.18 6.95 3.86
C SER A 25 -6.18 7.74 4.70
N THR A 26 -5.62 7.09 5.71
CA THR A 26 -4.56 7.64 6.55
C THR A 26 -3.39 6.68 6.56
N HIS A 27 -2.21 7.18 6.22
CA HIS A 27 -0.97 6.44 6.33
C HIS A 27 -0.22 6.89 7.58
N MET A 28 0.49 5.97 8.19
CA MET A 28 1.37 6.23 9.33
C MET A 28 2.82 6.14 8.87
N LEU A 29 3.64 7.08 9.30
CA LEU A 29 5.04 7.14 8.99
C LEU A 29 5.84 7.09 10.30
N LEU A 30 6.77 6.16 10.39
CA LEU A 30 7.73 6.10 11.49
C LEU A 30 9.07 6.59 10.98
N VAL A 31 9.60 7.62 11.61
CA VAL A 31 10.94 8.18 11.34
C VAL A 31 11.80 8.11 12.59
N ASP A 32 13.12 8.08 12.42
CA ASP A 32 14.05 8.06 13.53
C ASP A 32 13.95 9.40 14.31
N SER A 33 13.70 9.32 15.62
CA SER A 33 13.56 10.49 16.51
C SER A 33 14.83 11.36 16.58
N ASN A 34 15.97 10.85 16.14
CA ASN A 34 17.22 11.60 16.07
C ASN A 34 17.39 12.40 14.77
N LEU A 35 16.41 12.33 13.84
CA LEU A 35 16.45 13.19 12.66
C LEU A 35 16.42 14.66 13.06
N PRO A 36 17.25 15.52 12.43
CA PRO A 36 17.14 16.96 12.66
C PRO A 36 15.74 17.48 12.30
N SER A 37 15.13 18.27 13.19
CA SER A 37 13.80 18.86 12.96
C SER A 37 13.70 19.63 11.62
N SER A 38 14.81 20.19 11.13
CA SER A 38 14.88 20.84 9.80
C SER A 38 14.70 19.87 8.64
N ASP A 39 15.11 18.60 8.80
CA ASP A 39 14.99 17.57 7.78
C ASP A 39 13.59 16.96 7.84
N VAL A 40 13.03 16.76 9.04
CA VAL A 40 11.64 16.34 9.23
C VAL A 40 10.68 17.33 8.57
N ARG A 41 10.88 18.65 8.78
CA ARG A 41 10.05 19.69 8.13
C ARG A 41 10.15 19.65 6.62
N ARG A 42 11.37 19.59 6.06
CA ARG A 42 11.54 19.51 4.60
C ARG A 42 10.91 18.24 4.02
N MET A 43 10.99 17.14 4.75
CA MET A 43 10.34 15.89 4.38
C MET A 43 8.82 16.05 4.38
N ILE A 44 8.24 16.68 5.42
CA ILE A 44 6.80 16.98 5.50
C ILE A 44 6.38 17.88 4.33
N ASP A 45 7.09 18.98 4.07
CA ASP A 45 6.80 19.90 2.97
C ASP A 45 6.79 19.13 1.61
N GLU A 46 7.82 18.31 1.36
CA GLU A 46 7.87 17.50 0.12
C GLU A 46 6.74 16.45 0.05
N MET A 47 6.30 15.91 1.18
CA MET A 47 5.20 14.93 1.23
C MET A 47 3.84 15.60 1.03
N GLU A 48 3.65 16.81 1.49
CA GLU A 48 2.42 17.59 1.26
C GLU A 48 2.26 18.02 -0.21
N ASP A 49 3.36 18.16 -0.94
CA ASP A 49 3.36 18.41 -2.39
C ASP A 49 3.00 17.16 -3.24
N VAL A 50 2.92 15.97 -2.63
CA VAL A 50 2.52 14.75 -3.34
C VAL A 50 1.04 14.75 -3.64
N ASP A 51 0.69 14.43 -4.89
CA ASP A 51 -0.69 14.41 -5.37
C ASP A 51 -1.60 13.54 -4.50
N GLY A 52 -2.74 14.11 -4.09
CA GLY A 52 -3.72 13.47 -3.22
C GLY A 52 -3.38 13.48 -1.72
N VAL A 53 -2.23 14.00 -1.29
CA VAL A 53 -1.95 14.28 0.12
C VAL A 53 -2.67 15.55 0.53
N LYS A 54 -3.40 15.52 1.65
CA LYS A 54 -4.11 16.67 2.18
C LYS A 54 -3.28 17.45 3.18
N TYR A 55 -2.73 16.74 4.13
CA TYR A 55 -1.83 17.29 5.15
C TYR A 55 -1.10 16.16 5.86
N VAL A 56 0.04 16.50 6.44
CA VAL A 56 0.86 15.62 7.26
C VAL A 56 0.84 16.14 8.70
N LEU A 57 0.42 15.28 9.63
CA LEU A 57 0.40 15.60 11.06
C LEU A 57 1.56 14.90 11.76
N GLY A 58 2.41 15.65 12.39
CA GLY A 58 3.48 15.17 13.26
C GLY A 58 3.67 16.14 14.42
N LEU A 59 4.61 15.84 15.30
CA LEU A 59 4.89 16.71 16.44
C LEU A 59 5.23 18.14 15.97
N GLU A 60 6.07 18.25 14.96
CA GLU A 60 6.49 19.51 14.36
C GLU A 60 5.36 20.29 13.68
N SER A 61 4.38 19.60 13.08
CA SER A 61 3.24 20.27 12.42
C SER A 61 2.16 20.69 13.40
N VAL A 62 1.92 19.92 14.47
CA VAL A 62 0.92 20.21 15.52
C VAL A 62 1.38 21.37 16.39
N VAL A 63 2.67 21.39 16.71
CA VAL A 63 3.24 22.39 17.64
C VAL A 63 3.61 23.68 16.92
N GLY A 64 3.95 23.60 15.63
CA GLY A 64 4.44 24.74 14.86
C GLY A 64 5.78 25.29 15.38
N SER A 65 6.51 25.99 14.52
CA SER A 65 7.86 26.52 14.81
C SER A 65 7.94 27.58 15.93
N ARG A 66 6.81 27.92 16.55
CA ARG A 66 6.73 28.99 17.55
C ARG A 66 6.39 28.52 18.96
N VAL A 67 6.05 27.27 19.15
CA VAL A 67 5.74 26.74 20.47
C VAL A 67 6.99 26.03 20.99
N PRO A 68 7.57 26.43 22.12
CA PRO A 68 8.67 25.72 22.75
C PRO A 68 8.24 24.29 23.08
N GLU A 69 9.13 23.34 22.85
CA GLU A 69 8.91 21.92 23.10
C GLU A 69 8.45 21.62 24.54
N GLU A 70 8.81 22.46 25.47
CA GLU A 70 8.42 22.42 26.89
C GLU A 70 6.92 22.73 27.14
N MET A 71 6.23 23.31 26.15
CA MET A 71 4.80 23.65 26.23
C MET A 71 3.89 22.56 25.63
N ILE A 72 4.47 21.52 25.04
CA ILE A 72 3.72 20.40 24.48
C ILE A 72 3.25 19.51 25.65
N PRO A 73 1.96 19.20 25.75
CA PRO A 73 1.48 18.26 26.76
C PRO A 73 2.17 16.89 26.61
N ASP A 74 2.65 16.33 27.72
CA ASP A 74 3.32 15.02 27.73
C ASP A 74 2.48 13.93 27.05
N SER A 75 1.15 14.00 27.18
CA SER A 75 0.22 13.10 26.54
C SER A 75 0.28 13.12 25.00
N VAL A 76 0.68 14.22 24.37
CA VAL A 76 0.82 14.34 22.92
C VAL A 76 2.19 13.78 22.50
N LYS A 77 3.22 14.08 23.29
CA LYS A 77 4.57 13.51 23.07
C LYS A 77 4.53 11.98 23.17
N GLU A 78 3.94 11.42 24.20
CA GLU A 78 3.83 9.97 24.40
C GLU A 78 3.11 9.24 23.26
N ILE A 79 2.22 9.92 22.53
CA ILE A 79 1.50 9.33 21.39
C ILE A 79 2.32 9.41 20.10
N LEU A 80 3.03 10.53 19.89
CA LEU A 80 3.70 10.80 18.61
C LEU A 80 5.20 10.51 18.64
N GLU A 81 5.80 10.35 19.82
CA GLU A 81 7.23 10.11 19.96
C GLU A 81 7.50 8.96 20.94
N SER A 82 8.46 8.11 20.58
CA SER A 82 9.03 7.09 21.45
C SER A 82 10.54 7.26 21.48
N ASP A 83 11.24 6.48 22.33
CA ASP A 83 12.71 6.55 22.47
C ASP A 83 13.48 6.51 21.13
N ARG A 84 12.88 5.92 20.09
CA ARG A 84 13.55 5.71 18.81
C ARG A 84 12.76 6.26 17.60
N TRP A 85 11.46 6.39 17.71
CA TRP A 85 10.59 6.68 16.56
C TRP A 85 9.69 7.87 16.82
N GLU A 86 9.58 8.74 15.84
CA GLU A 86 8.53 9.76 15.74
C GLU A 86 7.46 9.27 14.76
N LEU A 87 6.20 9.43 15.15
CA LEU A 87 5.03 9.07 14.36
C LEU A 87 4.48 10.28 13.63
N LEU A 88 4.40 10.18 12.30
CA LEU A 88 3.71 11.13 11.44
C LEU A 88 2.47 10.47 10.83
N LEU A 89 1.38 11.23 10.71
CA LEU A 89 0.13 10.79 10.11
C LEU A 89 -0.09 11.54 8.79
N ILE A 90 -0.17 10.81 7.70
CA ILE A 90 -0.39 11.35 6.36
C ILE A 90 -1.83 11.07 5.94
N ASN A 91 -2.61 12.11 5.70
CA ASN A 91 -3.99 12.00 5.27
C ASN A 91 -4.09 12.17 3.75
N SER A 92 -4.76 11.20 3.12
CA SER A 92 -4.94 11.10 1.68
C SER A 92 -6.40 11.16 1.28
N GLU A 93 -6.68 11.80 0.14
CA GLU A 93 -7.99 11.78 -0.50
C GLU A 93 -8.25 10.51 -1.32
N TYR A 94 -7.21 9.68 -1.52
CA TYR A 94 -7.33 8.47 -2.31
C TYR A 94 -7.77 7.27 -1.47
N HIS A 95 -8.66 6.45 -2.03
CA HIS A 95 -9.08 5.19 -1.40
C HIS A 95 -7.95 4.17 -1.38
N PRO A 96 -7.84 3.33 -0.31
CA PRO A 96 -6.73 2.40 -0.12
C PRO A 96 -6.48 1.41 -1.27
N ALA A 97 -7.51 1.08 -2.04
CA ALA A 97 -7.45 0.08 -3.12
C ALA A 97 -7.45 0.74 -4.52
N SER A 98 -6.95 1.97 -4.67
CA SER A 98 -6.89 2.66 -5.96
C SER A 98 -5.47 2.68 -6.53
N ASP A 99 -5.35 2.73 -7.86
CA ASP A 99 -4.04 2.88 -8.52
C ASP A 99 -3.35 4.20 -8.13
N ASN A 100 -4.13 5.24 -7.88
CA ASN A 100 -3.63 6.54 -7.46
C ASN A 100 -2.94 6.47 -6.09
N VAL A 101 -3.53 5.75 -5.11
CA VAL A 101 -2.89 5.57 -3.81
C VAL A 101 -1.60 4.75 -3.90
N ASN A 102 -1.53 3.78 -4.82
CA ASN A 102 -0.31 2.99 -5.03
C ASN A 102 0.84 3.87 -5.56
N ALA A 103 0.55 4.78 -6.49
CA ALA A 103 1.53 5.76 -6.98
C ALA A 103 1.93 6.76 -5.88
N GLN A 104 0.96 7.24 -5.08
CA GLN A 104 1.20 8.11 -3.94
C GLN A 104 2.10 7.43 -2.89
N VAL A 105 1.78 6.20 -2.49
CA VAL A 105 2.59 5.40 -1.55
C VAL A 105 4.03 5.21 -2.04
N ALA A 106 4.22 4.97 -3.35
CA ALA A 106 5.55 4.86 -3.93
C ALA A 106 6.33 6.19 -3.83
N SER A 107 5.68 7.32 -4.11
CA SER A 107 6.27 8.66 -4.01
C SER A 107 6.61 9.01 -2.55
N LEU A 108 5.69 8.77 -1.62
CA LEU A 108 5.90 8.98 -0.19
C LEU A 108 7.07 8.15 0.35
N ASN A 109 7.14 6.87 -0.06
CA ASN A 109 8.25 6.00 0.35
C ASN A 109 9.59 6.46 -0.24
N ALA A 110 9.62 6.96 -1.48
CA ALA A 110 10.83 7.52 -2.07
C ALA A 110 11.32 8.76 -1.33
N ILE A 111 10.41 9.67 -0.94
CA ILE A 111 10.73 10.84 -0.13
C ILE A 111 11.24 10.40 1.25
N LEU A 112 10.53 9.49 1.92
CA LEU A 112 10.96 8.94 3.20
C LEU A 112 12.40 8.42 3.15
N LYS A 113 12.69 7.54 2.19
CA LYS A 113 14.03 6.91 2.06
C LYS A 113 15.13 7.88 1.70
N LYS A 114 14.82 9.04 1.15
CA LYS A 114 15.77 10.14 0.90
C LYS A 114 16.25 10.78 2.19
N TYR A 115 15.36 10.94 3.19
CA TYR A 115 15.66 11.58 4.48
C TYR A 115 16.01 10.57 5.58
N ASP A 116 15.28 9.46 5.63
CA ASP A 116 15.48 8.37 6.60
C ASP A 116 15.45 7.01 5.91
N PRO A 117 16.60 6.39 5.62
CA PRO A 117 16.65 5.03 5.07
C PRO A 117 16.03 3.97 6.00
N SER A 118 15.99 4.22 7.32
CA SER A 118 15.41 3.32 8.32
C SER A 118 13.91 3.52 8.51
N GLY A 119 13.39 4.67 8.13
CA GLY A 119 11.98 5.03 8.27
C GLY A 119 11.04 4.04 7.59
N MET A 120 9.83 3.90 8.11
CA MET A 120 8.84 2.93 7.65
C MET A 120 7.50 3.62 7.38
N LEU A 121 6.92 3.34 6.20
CA LEU A 121 5.57 3.76 5.84
C LEU A 121 4.60 2.62 6.13
N ILE A 122 3.59 2.87 6.95
CA ILE A 122 2.63 1.88 7.45
C ILE A 122 1.22 2.37 7.17
N GLY A 123 0.29 1.47 6.94
CA GLY A 123 -1.12 1.78 6.74
C GLY A 123 -1.81 0.76 5.87
N GLU A 124 -3.10 0.96 5.65
CA GLU A 124 -3.90 0.03 4.85
C GLU A 124 -3.41 -0.02 3.40
N ALA A 125 -3.17 1.12 2.77
CA ALA A 125 -2.73 1.16 1.38
C ALA A 125 -1.30 0.62 1.16
N PRO A 126 -0.27 0.97 1.95
CA PRO A 126 1.03 0.31 1.87
C PRO A 126 0.95 -1.20 2.07
N CYS A 127 0.18 -1.66 3.07
CA CYS A 127 -0.01 -3.09 3.34
C CYS A 127 -0.71 -3.81 2.17
N MET A 128 -1.75 -3.22 1.59
CA MET A 128 -2.43 -3.78 0.43
C MET A 128 -1.50 -3.85 -0.79
N LYS A 129 -0.69 -2.83 -1.01
CA LYS A 129 0.30 -2.81 -2.09
C LYS A 129 1.30 -3.95 -1.95
N ASP A 130 1.91 -4.10 -0.78
CA ASP A 130 2.87 -5.18 -0.50
C ASP A 130 2.22 -6.56 -0.65
N MET A 131 0.97 -6.71 -0.22
CA MET A 131 0.20 -7.94 -0.36
C MET A 131 -0.07 -8.27 -1.84
N ILE A 132 -0.43 -7.29 -2.66
CA ILE A 132 -0.66 -7.48 -4.10
C ILE A 132 0.65 -7.90 -4.78
N GLU A 133 1.75 -7.19 -4.54
CA GLU A 133 3.06 -7.51 -5.14
C GLU A 133 3.53 -8.92 -4.76
N THR A 134 3.37 -9.30 -3.48
CA THR A 134 3.70 -10.64 -2.99
C THR A 134 2.82 -11.70 -3.61
N THR A 135 1.51 -11.44 -3.67
CA THR A 135 0.53 -12.39 -4.24
C THR A 135 0.77 -12.61 -5.73
N ASP A 136 1.05 -11.56 -6.50
CA ASP A 136 1.35 -11.68 -7.92
C ASP A 136 2.61 -12.51 -8.17
N HIS A 137 3.64 -12.32 -7.36
CA HIS A 137 4.85 -13.14 -7.43
C HIS A 137 4.56 -14.62 -7.11
N ASP A 138 3.82 -14.88 -6.04
CA ASP A 138 3.46 -16.22 -5.62
C ASP A 138 2.59 -16.94 -6.67
N PHE A 139 1.63 -16.23 -7.27
CA PHE A 139 0.83 -16.78 -8.37
C PHE A 139 1.67 -17.17 -9.57
N GLN A 140 2.65 -16.37 -9.96
CA GLN A 140 3.55 -16.71 -11.07
C GLN A 140 4.37 -17.96 -10.75
N VAL A 141 4.91 -18.07 -9.54
CA VAL A 141 5.69 -19.25 -9.11
C VAL A 141 4.81 -20.49 -9.05
N VAL A 142 3.64 -20.42 -8.44
CA VAL A 142 2.70 -21.55 -8.32
C VAL A 142 2.24 -22.01 -9.70
N ASN A 143 1.91 -21.10 -10.61
CA ASN A 143 1.54 -21.44 -11.98
C ASN A 143 2.68 -22.16 -12.71
N ALA A 144 3.90 -21.64 -12.64
CA ALA A 144 5.06 -22.24 -13.30
C ALA A 144 5.34 -23.65 -12.76
N VAL A 145 5.29 -23.84 -11.45
CA VAL A 145 5.47 -25.15 -10.80
C VAL A 145 4.35 -26.11 -11.17
N SER A 146 3.10 -25.65 -11.19
CA SER A 146 1.94 -26.46 -11.55
C SER A 146 2.01 -26.95 -13.00
N ILE A 147 2.35 -26.07 -13.94
CA ILE A 147 2.54 -26.40 -15.35
C ILE A 147 3.65 -27.44 -15.51
N LEU A 148 4.79 -27.21 -14.83
CA LEU A 148 5.91 -28.14 -14.88
C LEU A 148 5.55 -29.53 -14.30
N ALA A 149 4.83 -29.55 -13.17
CA ALA A 149 4.40 -30.80 -12.55
C ALA A 149 3.44 -31.58 -13.45
N VAL A 150 2.44 -30.93 -14.03
CA VAL A 150 1.50 -31.55 -14.98
C VAL A 150 2.25 -32.05 -16.20
N PHE A 151 3.18 -31.28 -16.75
CA PHE A 151 4.01 -31.68 -17.88
C PHE A 151 4.78 -32.96 -17.59
N VAL A 152 5.46 -33.04 -16.43
CA VAL A 152 6.23 -34.19 -16.01
C VAL A 152 5.34 -35.45 -15.85
N ILE A 153 4.18 -35.27 -15.21
CA ILE A 153 3.24 -36.38 -15.00
C ILE A 153 2.74 -36.93 -16.33
N ILE A 154 2.30 -36.07 -17.25
CA ILE A 154 1.82 -36.49 -18.58
C ILE A 154 2.93 -37.18 -19.38
N LEU A 155 4.16 -36.63 -19.32
CA LEU A 155 5.31 -37.22 -20.00
C LEU A 155 5.64 -38.64 -19.50
N LEU A 156 5.54 -38.86 -18.19
CA LEU A 156 5.76 -40.17 -17.58
C LEU A 156 4.66 -41.20 -17.93
N VAL A 157 3.40 -40.74 -17.99
CA VAL A 157 2.24 -41.59 -18.26
C VAL A 157 2.15 -41.94 -19.74
N GLU A 158 2.29 -40.98 -20.63
CA GLU A 158 2.03 -41.18 -22.07
C GLU A 158 3.23 -41.71 -22.85
N LYS A 159 4.45 -41.62 -22.31
CA LYS A 159 5.71 -41.98 -22.98
C LYS A 159 5.89 -41.36 -24.38
N SER A 160 5.20 -40.26 -24.62
CA SER A 160 5.20 -39.51 -25.88
C SER A 160 5.35 -38.03 -25.61
N LEU A 161 6.28 -37.36 -26.29
CA LEU A 161 6.52 -35.91 -26.14
C LEU A 161 5.45 -35.05 -26.81
N SER A 162 4.75 -35.55 -27.83
CA SER A 162 3.79 -34.72 -28.59
C SER A 162 2.50 -34.45 -27.82
N LEU A 163 1.97 -35.40 -27.07
CA LEU A 163 0.73 -35.25 -26.32
C LEU A 163 0.82 -34.22 -25.18
N PRO A 164 1.88 -34.23 -24.35
CA PRO A 164 2.04 -33.21 -23.31
C PRO A 164 2.07 -31.78 -23.85
N PHE A 165 2.75 -31.53 -24.97
CA PHE A 165 2.81 -30.19 -25.56
C PHE A 165 1.43 -29.68 -26.04
N ILE A 166 0.65 -30.57 -26.70
CA ILE A 166 -0.68 -30.23 -27.18
C ILE A 166 -1.60 -29.94 -25.98
N LEU A 167 -1.55 -30.79 -24.94
CA LEU A 167 -2.42 -30.69 -23.79
C LEU A 167 -2.13 -29.43 -22.97
N ILE A 168 -0.87 -29.08 -22.75
CA ILE A 168 -0.46 -27.83 -22.09
C ILE A 168 -0.90 -26.63 -22.92
N ALA A 169 -0.69 -26.64 -24.23
CA ALA A 169 -1.12 -25.53 -25.08
C ALA A 169 -2.65 -25.31 -25.01
N VAL A 170 -3.44 -26.37 -24.93
CA VAL A 170 -4.90 -26.28 -24.78
C VAL A 170 -5.29 -25.74 -23.40
N ILE A 171 -4.63 -26.20 -22.34
CA ILE A 171 -4.89 -25.72 -20.96
C ILE A 171 -4.52 -24.25 -20.84
N GLU A 172 -3.34 -23.84 -21.31
CA GLU A 172 -2.89 -22.44 -21.31
C GLU A 172 -3.83 -21.54 -22.10
N LEU A 173 -4.27 -22.00 -23.28
CA LEU A 173 -5.26 -21.26 -24.08
C LEU A 173 -6.58 -21.10 -23.32
N ALA A 174 -7.05 -22.14 -22.65
CA ALA A 174 -8.28 -22.08 -21.85
C ALA A 174 -8.16 -21.12 -20.66
N ILE A 175 -7.02 -21.12 -19.96
CA ILE A 175 -6.72 -20.18 -18.87
C ILE A 175 -6.67 -18.75 -19.41
N PHE A 176 -5.98 -18.54 -20.53
CA PHE A 176 -5.86 -17.22 -21.15
C PHE A 176 -7.21 -16.67 -21.59
N ILE A 177 -8.08 -17.49 -22.17
CA ILE A 177 -9.44 -17.12 -22.51
C ILE A 177 -10.23 -16.77 -21.23
N ASN A 178 -10.15 -17.59 -20.20
CA ASN A 178 -10.89 -17.38 -18.96
C ASN A 178 -10.47 -16.11 -18.22
N LEU A 179 -9.19 -15.82 -18.15
CA LEU A 179 -8.65 -14.59 -17.54
C LEU A 179 -8.84 -13.35 -18.44
N GLY A 180 -8.79 -13.53 -19.75
CA GLY A 180 -8.96 -12.43 -20.70
C GLY A 180 -10.42 -12.02 -20.95
N LEU A 181 -11.37 -12.93 -20.79
CA LEU A 181 -12.79 -12.66 -21.04
C LEU A 181 -13.36 -11.52 -20.17
N PRO A 182 -13.13 -11.44 -18.86
CA PRO A 182 -13.61 -10.34 -18.02
C PRO A 182 -13.09 -8.97 -18.48
N HIS A 183 -11.83 -8.90 -18.91
CA HIS A 183 -11.24 -7.67 -19.43
C HIS A 183 -11.93 -7.17 -20.71
N TYR A 184 -12.31 -8.09 -21.61
CA TYR A 184 -13.03 -7.76 -22.84
C TYR A 184 -14.53 -7.46 -22.60
N MET A 185 -15.12 -8.03 -21.56
CA MET A 185 -16.54 -7.84 -21.22
C MET A 185 -16.79 -6.62 -20.32
N GLY A 186 -15.75 -5.88 -19.93
CA GLY A 186 -15.87 -4.61 -19.21
C GLY A 186 -16.33 -4.74 -17.75
N GLN A 187 -16.01 -5.84 -17.09
CA GLN A 187 -16.23 -6.04 -15.65
C GLN A 187 -14.92 -5.98 -14.90
#